data_08ffb447f91ddc2bd1da4b2728574ebf
#
_entry.id   08ffb447f91ddc2bd1da4b2728574ebf
#
_cell.length_a   1.000
_cell.length_b   1.000
_cell.length_c   1.000
_cell.angle_alpha   90.00
_cell.angle_beta   90.00
_cell.angle_gamma   90.00
#
_symmetry.space_group_name_H-M   'P 1'
#
loop_
_entity.id
_entity.type
_entity.pdbx_description
1 polymer ?
#
loop_
_entity_poly.entity_id
_entity_poly.type
_entity_poly.pdbx_seq_one_letter_code
_entity_poly.pdbx_strand_id
1 'polypeptide(L)'
;TPFMLDACGGIGAKTKNLSALAKRSANFTNSYTPSPICVPARSCFMTGLYTSSTGCYDNGDPYHSFIPTFAHYLTNAGYETVLAGKMHFIGADQLHGFQRRLNTDVYPSGFVWSYPLPPENDPNFKAFDFTPQYLAENIGPGWSKELQYDEETHFKSMEYLRSAADGPWMLT
;
A
#
# COMPACT_ATOMS: atom_id res chain seq x y z
N THR A 1 4.15 -10.46 1.71
CA THR A 1 4.45 -11.21 2.95
C THR A 1 5.89 -11.73 2.90
N PRO A 2 6.77 -11.32 3.84
CA PRO A 2 8.18 -11.77 3.85
C PRO A 2 8.34 -13.29 3.87
N PHE A 3 7.43 -13.98 4.55
CA PHE A 3 7.41 -15.45 4.66
C PHE A 3 7.22 -16.20 3.34
N MET A 4 6.88 -15.50 2.26
CA MET A 4 6.75 -16.08 0.91
C MET A 4 7.98 -15.84 0.04
N LEU A 5 8.91 -14.99 0.47
CA LEU A 5 10.09 -14.59 -0.32
C LEU A 5 11.26 -15.53 -0.06
N ASP A 6 11.90 -16.01 -1.12
CA ASP A 6 13.11 -16.86 -1.04
C ASP A 6 14.21 -16.20 -0.19
N ALA A 7 14.40 -14.87 -0.35
CA ALA A 7 15.41 -14.11 0.38
C ALA A 7 15.18 -14.07 1.91
N CYS A 8 13.94 -14.34 2.35
CA CYS A 8 13.55 -14.40 3.76
C CYS A 8 13.38 -15.83 4.27
N GLY A 9 13.83 -16.83 3.50
CA GLY A 9 13.66 -18.25 3.85
C GLY A 9 12.25 -18.78 3.57
N GLY A 10 11.43 -18.05 2.80
CA GLY A 10 10.09 -18.47 2.41
C GLY A 10 10.09 -19.59 1.38
N ILE A 11 9.02 -20.38 1.38
CA ILE A 11 8.86 -21.55 0.51
C ILE A 11 7.74 -21.38 -0.53
N GLY A 12 7.08 -20.22 -0.56
CA GLY A 12 5.87 -20.05 -1.37
C GLY A 12 6.11 -19.55 -2.79
N ALA A 13 6.99 -18.60 -2.99
CA ALA A 13 7.19 -17.94 -4.26
C ALA A 13 8.66 -17.95 -4.71
N LYS A 14 8.87 -18.18 -6.00
CA LYS A 14 10.21 -18.08 -6.63
C LYS A 14 10.50 -16.63 -6.99
N THR A 15 11.19 -15.91 -6.13
CA THR A 15 11.43 -14.46 -6.25
C THR A 15 12.86 -14.14 -6.67
N LYS A 16 13.26 -14.58 -7.87
CA LYS A 16 14.65 -14.50 -8.38
C LYS A 16 15.24 -13.09 -8.31
N ASN A 17 14.49 -12.07 -8.70
CA ASN A 17 14.97 -10.68 -8.73
C ASN A 17 15.15 -10.11 -7.32
N LEU A 18 14.21 -10.39 -6.41
CA LEU A 18 14.33 -10.00 -5.00
C LEU A 18 15.49 -10.74 -4.32
N SER A 19 15.68 -12.03 -4.63
CA SER A 19 16.81 -12.80 -4.12
C SER A 19 18.15 -12.25 -4.65
N ALA A 20 18.22 -11.82 -5.90
CA ALA A 20 19.42 -11.16 -6.46
C ALA A 20 19.68 -9.80 -5.79
N LEU A 21 18.65 -9.02 -5.50
CA LEU A 21 18.76 -7.77 -4.78
C LEU A 21 19.24 -8.01 -3.34
N ALA A 22 18.68 -8.98 -2.63
CA ALA A 22 19.04 -9.30 -1.25
C ALA A 22 20.51 -9.66 -1.09
N LYS A 23 21.13 -10.34 -2.08
CA LYS A 23 22.57 -10.70 -2.07
C LYS A 23 23.52 -9.49 -2.03
N ARG A 24 23.07 -8.31 -2.44
CA ARG A 24 23.85 -7.06 -2.50
C ARG A 24 23.27 -5.95 -1.61
N SER A 25 22.35 -6.29 -0.74
CA SER A 25 21.64 -5.37 0.13
C SER A 25 21.73 -5.80 1.59
N ALA A 26 21.55 -4.86 2.51
CA ALA A 26 21.31 -5.19 3.91
C ALA A 26 19.90 -5.80 4.05
N ASN A 27 19.81 -6.99 4.59
CA ASN A 27 18.54 -7.65 4.89
C ASN A 27 18.23 -7.52 6.39
N PHE A 28 17.23 -6.72 6.72
CA PHE A 28 16.80 -6.52 8.11
C PHE A 28 15.86 -7.64 8.53
N THR A 29 16.35 -8.57 9.34
CA THR A 29 15.56 -9.75 9.79
C THR A 29 14.54 -9.42 10.88
N ASN A 30 14.73 -8.31 11.58
CA ASN A 30 13.87 -7.85 12.67
C ASN A 30 13.33 -6.44 12.38
N SER A 31 12.38 -6.36 11.46
CA SER A 31 11.67 -5.12 11.13
C SER A 31 10.24 -5.18 11.64
N TYR A 32 9.80 -4.10 12.25
CA TYR A 32 8.48 -4.01 12.89
C TYR A 32 7.70 -2.85 12.29
N THR A 33 6.39 -3.04 12.15
CA THR A 33 5.47 -1.95 11.81
C THR A 33 4.88 -1.34 13.09
N PRO A 34 4.70 -0.01 13.15
CA PRO A 34 4.01 0.62 14.30
C PRO A 34 2.54 0.21 14.41
N SER A 35 1.93 -0.21 13.30
CA SER A 35 0.56 -0.72 13.26
C SER A 35 0.43 -1.77 12.16
N PRO A 36 -0.19 -2.94 12.44
CA PRO A 36 -0.30 -4.03 11.46
C PRO A 36 -1.54 -3.93 10.55
N ILE A 37 -2.06 -2.73 10.30
CA ILE A 37 -3.23 -2.47 9.45
C ILE A 37 -2.90 -1.44 8.38
N CYS A 38 -3.56 -1.50 7.21
CA CYS A 38 -3.13 -0.82 5.98
C CYS A 38 -2.94 0.70 6.13
N VAL A 39 -4.00 1.44 6.47
CA VAL A 39 -3.96 2.91 6.50
C VAL A 39 -3.04 3.43 7.60
N PRO A 40 -3.11 2.97 8.85
CA PRO A 40 -2.18 3.37 9.90
C PRO A 40 -0.72 3.07 9.56
N ALA A 41 -0.41 1.87 9.07
CA ALA A 41 0.96 1.52 8.69
C ALA A 41 1.50 2.44 7.58
N ARG A 42 0.65 2.78 6.60
CA ARG A 42 1.03 3.65 5.49
C ARG A 42 1.17 5.10 5.90
N SER A 43 0.32 5.60 6.81
CA SER A 43 0.48 6.94 7.38
C SER A 43 1.81 7.06 8.13
N CYS A 44 2.16 6.06 8.95
CA CYS A 44 3.46 6.01 9.63
C CYS A 44 4.63 5.94 8.63
N PHE A 45 4.52 5.13 7.58
CA PHE A 45 5.53 5.04 6.54
C PHE A 45 5.73 6.37 5.81
N MET A 46 4.64 7.06 5.44
CA MET A 46 4.70 8.33 4.72
C MET A 46 5.25 9.48 5.56
N THR A 47 4.93 9.50 6.85
CA THR A 47 5.25 10.64 7.74
C THR A 47 6.47 10.41 8.61
N GLY A 48 6.88 9.16 8.83
CA GLY A 48 7.90 8.80 9.83
C GLY A 48 7.42 8.93 11.28
N LEU A 49 6.11 9.10 11.50
CA LEU A 49 5.51 9.28 12.81
C LEU A 49 4.76 8.02 13.27
N TYR A 50 4.58 7.87 14.56
CA TYR A 50 3.71 6.84 15.11
C TYR A 50 2.22 7.18 14.96
N THR A 51 1.36 6.17 15.02
CA THR A 51 -0.11 6.32 14.96
C THR A 51 -0.65 7.32 15.97
N SER A 52 -0.07 7.37 17.18
CA SER A 52 -0.43 8.35 18.21
C SER A 52 -0.19 9.80 17.80
N SER A 53 0.72 10.04 16.86
CA SER A 53 1.04 11.38 16.35
C SER A 53 0.27 11.71 15.07
N THR A 54 -0.03 10.71 14.24
CA THR A 54 -0.83 10.91 13.02
C THR A 54 -2.33 10.93 13.30
N GLY A 55 -2.78 10.35 14.42
CA GLY A 55 -4.19 10.18 14.76
C GLY A 55 -4.91 9.11 13.94
N CYS A 56 -4.17 8.35 13.14
CA CYS A 56 -4.71 7.35 12.24
C CYS A 56 -4.59 5.96 12.87
N TYR A 57 -5.69 5.38 13.32
CA TYR A 57 -5.71 4.14 14.08
C TYR A 57 -6.35 2.96 13.34
N ASP A 58 -7.21 3.23 12.35
CA ASP A 58 -7.87 2.20 11.55
C ASP A 58 -7.95 2.57 10.06
N ASN A 59 -8.54 1.67 9.26
CA ASN A 59 -8.65 1.87 7.81
C ASN A 59 -9.71 2.91 7.40
N GLY A 60 -10.51 3.42 8.32
CA GLY A 60 -11.46 4.51 8.09
C GLY A 60 -10.90 5.88 8.43
N ASP A 61 -9.74 5.95 9.08
CA ASP A 61 -9.16 7.20 9.55
C ASP A 61 -8.33 7.88 8.45
N PRO A 62 -8.71 9.08 8.00
CA PRO A 62 -7.79 9.90 7.20
C PRO A 62 -6.70 10.47 8.11
N TYR A 63 -5.46 10.50 7.67
CA TYR A 63 -4.49 11.38 8.31
C TYR A 63 -4.51 12.75 7.64
N HIS A 64 -4.24 13.78 8.43
CA HIS A 64 -4.45 15.15 7.99
C HIS A 64 -3.44 15.60 6.93
N SER A 65 -3.92 16.28 5.89
CA SER A 65 -3.10 16.81 4.78
C SER A 65 -2.03 17.81 5.22
N PHE A 66 -2.17 18.41 6.40
CA PHE A 66 -1.14 19.31 6.95
C PHE A 66 0.06 18.57 7.56
N ILE A 67 -0.02 17.24 7.74
CA ILE A 67 1.13 16.44 8.21
C ILE A 67 2.06 16.20 7.02
N PRO A 68 3.29 16.74 7.05
CA PRO A 68 4.20 16.56 5.94
C PRO A 68 4.65 15.10 5.80
N THR A 69 4.79 14.67 4.57
CA THR A 69 5.26 13.33 4.21
C THR A 69 6.63 13.41 3.53
N PHE A 70 7.33 12.30 3.40
CA PHE A 70 8.57 12.27 2.64
C PHE A 70 8.40 12.80 1.20
N ALA A 71 7.22 12.61 0.59
CA ALA A 71 6.94 13.12 -0.75
C ALA A 71 6.98 14.65 -0.81
N HIS A 72 6.46 15.35 0.21
CA HIS A 72 6.58 16.81 0.31
C HIS A 72 8.05 17.26 0.40
N TYR A 73 8.85 16.60 1.23
CA TYR A 73 10.26 16.95 1.38
C TYR A 73 11.05 16.72 0.09
N LEU A 74 10.81 15.61 -0.59
CA LEU A 74 11.47 15.31 -1.87
C LEU A 74 11.03 16.27 -2.97
N THR A 75 9.73 16.59 -3.06
CA THR A 75 9.22 17.60 -3.99
C THR A 75 9.89 18.95 -3.75
N ASN A 76 10.01 19.38 -2.49
CA ASN A 76 10.70 20.62 -2.15
C ASN A 76 12.21 20.57 -2.46
N ALA A 77 12.81 19.39 -2.47
CA ALA A 77 14.21 19.19 -2.87
C ALA A 77 14.40 19.08 -4.39
N GLY A 78 13.34 19.26 -5.18
CA GLY A 78 13.39 19.25 -6.66
C GLY A 78 13.21 17.88 -7.29
N TYR A 79 12.77 16.87 -6.54
CA TYR A 79 12.42 15.57 -7.12
C TYR A 79 11.03 15.61 -7.75
N GLU A 80 10.87 14.93 -8.89
CA GLU A 80 9.55 14.51 -9.35
C GLU A 80 9.09 13.34 -8.48
N THR A 81 7.97 13.51 -7.74
CA THR A 81 7.44 12.48 -6.86
C THR A 81 6.20 11.84 -7.46
N VAL A 82 6.25 10.53 -7.68
CA VAL A 82 5.25 9.76 -8.43
C VAL A 82 4.78 8.57 -7.62
N LEU A 83 3.47 8.37 -7.59
CA LEU A 83 2.82 7.25 -6.93
C LEU A 83 2.24 6.28 -7.96
N ALA A 84 2.56 5.00 -7.83
CA ALA A 84 1.94 3.91 -8.57
C ALA A 84 1.51 2.81 -7.59
N GLY A 85 0.24 2.46 -7.61
CA GLY A 85 -0.29 1.40 -6.77
C GLY A 85 -0.97 1.87 -5.48
N LYS A 86 -1.04 0.96 -4.53
CA LYS A 86 -1.85 1.11 -3.33
C LYS A 86 -1.17 1.98 -2.28
N MET A 87 -1.86 3.03 -1.88
CA MET A 87 -1.56 3.76 -0.63
C MET A 87 -2.72 3.82 0.34
N HIS A 88 -3.93 3.50 -0.11
CA HIS A 88 -5.14 3.46 0.71
C HIS A 88 -5.40 4.79 1.43
N PHE A 89 -5.17 5.90 0.71
CA PHE A 89 -5.46 7.21 1.24
C PHE A 89 -6.97 7.40 1.40
N ILE A 90 -7.39 7.75 2.60
CA ILE A 90 -8.79 8.04 2.94
C ILE A 90 -9.00 9.54 2.93
N GLY A 91 -10.14 9.98 2.39
CA GLY A 91 -10.49 11.39 2.31
C GLY A 91 -10.19 12.03 0.95
N ALA A 92 -10.27 13.35 0.90
CA ALA A 92 -10.14 14.12 -0.34
C ALA A 92 -8.71 14.20 -0.88
N ASP A 93 -7.72 14.23 0.01
CA ASP A 93 -6.31 14.26 -0.39
C ASP A 93 -5.85 12.85 -0.79
N GLN A 94 -5.65 12.65 -2.08
CA GLN A 94 -5.21 11.38 -2.65
C GLN A 94 -3.74 11.41 -3.09
N LEU A 95 -3.04 12.48 -2.78
CA LEU A 95 -1.64 12.69 -3.17
C LEU A 95 -0.69 12.77 -1.98
N HIS A 96 -1.10 13.39 -0.89
CA HIS A 96 -0.27 13.55 0.31
C HIS A 96 1.21 13.90 0.01
N GLY A 97 1.40 14.86 -0.92
CA GLY A 97 2.71 15.37 -1.31
C GLY A 97 3.29 14.78 -2.59
N PHE A 98 2.73 13.70 -3.13
CA PHE A 98 3.08 13.26 -4.48
C PHE A 98 2.55 14.25 -5.52
N GLN A 99 3.37 14.54 -6.53
CA GLN A 99 2.97 15.42 -7.64
C GLN A 99 2.09 14.70 -8.66
N ARG A 100 2.29 13.40 -8.81
CA ARG A 100 1.56 12.57 -9.78
C ARG A 100 1.17 11.24 -9.18
N ARG A 101 0.01 10.74 -9.61
CA ARG A 101 -0.44 9.38 -9.36
C ARG A 101 -0.76 8.71 -10.70
N LEU A 102 -0.20 7.53 -10.95
CA LEU A 102 -0.25 6.85 -12.24
C LEU A 102 -1.51 6.00 -12.42
N ASN A 103 -2.05 5.46 -11.35
CA ASN A 103 -3.30 4.70 -11.32
C ASN A 103 -4.07 4.96 -10.02
N THR A 104 -5.34 4.65 -10.03
CA THR A 104 -6.20 4.76 -8.83
C THR A 104 -5.78 3.75 -7.75
N ASP A 105 -6.30 3.89 -6.55
CA ASP A 105 -6.10 2.88 -5.51
C ASP A 105 -6.93 1.62 -5.82
N VAL A 106 -6.46 0.47 -5.35
CA VAL A 106 -7.18 -0.80 -5.45
C VAL A 106 -8.51 -0.74 -4.68
N TYR A 107 -8.52 0.00 -3.58
CA TYR A 107 -9.72 0.33 -2.86
C TYR A 107 -10.12 1.77 -3.19
N PRO A 108 -11.31 1.99 -3.78
CA PRO A 108 -11.82 3.34 -3.96
C PRO A 108 -11.81 4.06 -2.63
N SER A 109 -11.46 5.34 -2.63
CA SER A 109 -11.49 6.21 -1.45
C SER A 109 -12.90 6.49 -0.92
N GLY A 110 -13.89 5.73 -1.38
CA GLY A 110 -15.24 5.76 -0.84
C GLY A 110 -15.21 5.41 0.65
N PHE A 111 -15.88 6.23 1.43
CA PHE A 111 -15.97 6.15 2.90
C PHE A 111 -16.66 4.88 3.44
N VAL A 112 -16.71 3.83 2.65
CA VAL A 112 -17.38 2.56 3.01
C VAL A 112 -16.80 1.93 4.27
N TRP A 113 -15.52 2.23 4.57
CA TRP A 113 -14.82 1.72 5.75
C TRP A 113 -15.06 2.55 7.03
N SER A 114 -15.66 3.72 6.91
CA SER A 114 -15.93 4.63 8.03
C SER A 114 -17.37 4.54 8.55
N TYR A 115 -18.22 3.71 7.94
CA TYR A 115 -19.53 3.45 8.51
C TYR A 115 -19.37 2.57 9.76
N PRO A 116 -20.00 2.93 10.88
CA PRO A 116 -20.09 2.01 11.99
C PRO A 116 -20.70 0.71 11.46
N LEU A 117 -20.05 -0.42 11.76
CA LEU A 117 -20.62 -1.71 11.45
C LEU A 117 -22.02 -1.77 12.06
N PRO A 118 -23.02 -2.22 11.32
CA PRO A 118 -24.32 -2.44 11.90
C PRO A 118 -24.20 -3.40 13.11
N PRO A 119 -25.06 -3.29 14.11
CA PRO A 119 -25.02 -4.20 15.25
C PRO A 119 -24.98 -5.67 14.81
N GLU A 120 -24.31 -6.52 15.55
CA GLU A 120 -24.18 -7.96 15.22
C GLU A 120 -25.53 -8.67 15.00
N ASN A 121 -26.60 -8.15 15.56
CA ASN A 121 -27.96 -8.64 15.38
C ASN A 121 -28.71 -8.03 14.18
N ASP A 122 -28.09 -7.15 13.41
CA ASP A 122 -28.66 -6.63 12.18
C ASP A 122 -28.65 -7.74 11.10
N PRO A 123 -29.78 -8.07 10.46
CA PRO A 123 -29.84 -9.08 9.42
C PRO A 123 -28.99 -8.75 8.18
N ASN A 124 -28.56 -7.50 8.05
CA ASN A 124 -27.63 -7.05 7.00
C ASN A 124 -26.16 -7.06 7.48
N PHE A 125 -25.90 -7.44 8.73
CA PHE A 125 -24.54 -7.59 9.22
C PHE A 125 -23.84 -8.71 8.46
N LYS A 126 -22.97 -8.32 7.56
CA LYS A 126 -22.00 -9.23 6.95
C LYS A 126 -20.67 -8.98 7.63
N ALA A 127 -20.35 -9.78 8.63
CA ALA A 127 -18.98 -9.89 9.06
C ALA A 127 -18.10 -10.19 7.84
N PHE A 128 -16.90 -9.59 7.75
CA PHE A 128 -15.92 -10.02 6.77
C PHE A 128 -15.61 -11.48 7.06
N ASP A 129 -16.23 -12.35 6.29
CA ASP A 129 -16.12 -13.79 6.50
C ASP A 129 -14.85 -14.30 5.80
N PHE A 130 -13.71 -14.12 6.45
CA PHE A 130 -12.46 -14.81 6.08
C PHE A 130 -12.43 -16.24 6.63
N THR A 131 -13.57 -16.91 6.56
CA THR A 131 -13.59 -18.32 6.95
C THR A 131 -12.67 -19.14 6.04
N PRO A 132 -12.10 -20.24 6.54
CA PRO A 132 -11.36 -21.18 5.71
C PRO A 132 -12.15 -21.63 4.48
N GLN A 133 -13.46 -21.74 4.58
CA GLN A 133 -14.35 -22.06 3.47
C GLN A 133 -14.37 -20.97 2.40
N TYR A 134 -14.54 -19.70 2.78
CA TYR A 134 -14.49 -18.56 1.86
C TYR A 134 -13.14 -18.50 1.12
N LEU A 135 -12.04 -18.69 1.85
CA LEU A 135 -10.70 -18.72 1.25
C LEU A 135 -10.57 -19.88 0.26
N ALA A 136 -11.02 -21.09 0.63
CA ALA A 136 -10.96 -22.25 -0.25
C ALA A 136 -11.77 -22.10 -1.53
N GLU A 137 -12.94 -21.47 -1.45
CA GLU A 137 -13.80 -21.20 -2.59
C GLU A 137 -13.26 -20.10 -3.53
N ASN A 138 -12.40 -19.20 -3.00
CA ASN A 138 -11.84 -18.08 -3.75
C ASN A 138 -10.37 -18.26 -4.13
N ILE A 139 -9.75 -19.40 -3.82
CA ILE A 139 -8.40 -19.76 -4.27
C ILE A 139 -8.50 -20.62 -5.53
N GLY A 140 -7.84 -20.21 -6.59
CA GLY A 140 -7.81 -20.97 -7.83
C GLY A 140 -6.99 -20.30 -8.93
N PRO A 141 -6.79 -20.97 -10.05
CA PRO A 141 -6.15 -20.35 -11.22
C PRO A 141 -7.12 -19.35 -11.86
N GLY A 142 -6.59 -18.25 -12.35
CA GLY A 142 -7.36 -17.24 -13.08
C GLY A 142 -6.99 -15.81 -12.71
N TRP A 143 -7.72 -14.88 -13.28
CA TRP A 143 -7.54 -13.45 -13.04
C TRP A 143 -8.50 -12.98 -11.95
N SER A 144 -7.96 -12.33 -10.92
CA SER A 144 -8.74 -11.57 -9.96
C SER A 144 -8.63 -10.07 -10.25
N LYS A 145 -9.46 -9.27 -9.60
CA LYS A 145 -9.37 -7.81 -9.67
C LYS A 145 -8.05 -7.31 -9.10
N GLU A 146 -7.54 -7.97 -8.07
CA GLU A 146 -6.27 -7.65 -7.43
C GLU A 146 -5.09 -7.92 -8.36
N LEU A 147 -5.08 -9.07 -9.05
CA LEU A 147 -4.07 -9.39 -10.06
C LEU A 147 -4.10 -8.42 -11.23
N GLN A 148 -5.29 -8.06 -11.71
CA GLN A 148 -5.44 -7.06 -12.77
C GLN A 148 -4.89 -5.70 -12.32
N TYR A 149 -5.15 -5.31 -11.08
CA TYR A 149 -4.63 -4.08 -10.50
C TYR A 149 -3.09 -4.09 -10.39
N ASP A 150 -2.51 -5.22 -9.97
CA ASP A 150 -1.06 -5.38 -9.88
C ASP A 150 -0.40 -5.28 -11.27
N GLU A 151 -1.00 -5.88 -12.30
CA GLU A 151 -0.53 -5.77 -13.68
C GLU A 151 -0.62 -4.34 -14.22
N GLU A 152 -1.70 -3.63 -13.94
CA GLU A 152 -1.82 -2.20 -14.29
C GLU A 152 -0.75 -1.37 -13.59
N THR A 153 -0.55 -1.58 -12.30
CA THR A 153 0.48 -0.90 -11.51
C THR A 153 1.87 -1.17 -12.08
N HIS A 154 2.18 -2.43 -12.41
CA HIS A 154 3.43 -2.81 -13.05
C HIS A 154 3.61 -2.11 -14.40
N PHE A 155 2.60 -2.18 -15.27
CA PHE A 155 2.65 -1.55 -16.59
C PHE A 155 2.89 -0.03 -16.48
N LYS A 156 2.15 0.66 -15.64
CA LYS A 156 2.29 2.11 -15.42
C LYS A 156 3.66 2.49 -14.85
N SER A 157 4.17 1.70 -13.93
CA SER A 157 5.50 1.90 -13.37
C SER A 157 6.59 1.72 -14.43
N MET A 158 6.49 0.70 -15.27
CA MET A 158 7.44 0.45 -16.36
C MET A 158 7.36 1.51 -17.47
N GLU A 159 6.16 2.01 -17.77
CA GLU A 159 5.95 3.12 -18.70
C GLU A 159 6.65 4.39 -18.18
N TYR A 160 6.44 4.72 -16.92
CA TYR A 160 7.10 5.84 -16.28
C TYR A 160 8.63 5.71 -16.32
N LEU A 161 9.18 4.57 -15.90
CA LEU A 161 10.62 4.33 -15.87
C LEU A 161 11.30 4.44 -17.24
N ARG A 162 10.57 4.13 -18.32
CA ARG A 162 11.07 4.28 -19.71
C ARG A 162 11.02 5.72 -20.20
N SER A 163 10.16 6.54 -19.67
CA SER A 163 9.90 7.93 -20.06
C SER A 163 10.33 8.96 -19.02
N ALA A 164 10.90 8.51 -17.90
CA ALA A 164 11.33 9.41 -16.82
C ALA A 164 12.31 10.44 -17.35
N ALA A 165 12.12 11.69 -16.93
CA ALA A 165 13.00 12.80 -17.31
C ALA A 165 14.41 12.64 -16.71
N ASP A 166 15.38 13.37 -17.25
CA ASP A 166 16.78 13.38 -16.80
C ASP A 166 16.99 14.03 -15.42
N GLY A 167 15.94 14.34 -14.69
CA GLY A 167 15.98 14.92 -13.34
C GLY A 167 15.93 13.88 -12.23
N PRO A 168 16.10 14.29 -10.96
CA PRO A 168 15.88 13.40 -9.84
C PRO A 168 14.38 13.09 -9.72
N TRP A 169 14.05 11.83 -9.59
CA TRP A 169 12.67 11.36 -9.40
C TRP A 169 12.58 10.30 -8.32
N MET A 170 11.39 10.14 -7.78
CA MET A 170 11.01 9.09 -6.85
C MET A 170 9.70 8.46 -7.31
N LEU A 171 9.72 7.16 -7.53
CA LEU A 171 8.55 6.34 -7.80
C LEU A 171 8.29 5.44 -6.59
N THR A 172 7.08 5.49 -6.05
CA THR A 172 6.62 4.68 -4.90
C THR A 172 5.50 3.77 -5.32
#